data_58d6275bb0518b95692177010955caec
#
_entry.id   58d6275bb0518b95692177010955caec
#
_cell.length_a   1.000
_cell.length_b   1.000
_cell.length_c   1.000
_cell.angle_alpha   90.00
_cell.angle_beta   90.00
_cell.angle_gamma   90.00
#
_symmetry.space_group_name_H-M   'P 1'
#
loop_
_entity.id
_entity.type
_entity.pdbx_description
1 polymer ?
#
loop_
_entity_poly.entity_id
_entity_poly.type
_entity_poly.pdbx_seq_one_letter_code
_entity_poly.pdbx_strand_id
1 'polypeptide(L)'
;KDIPVLTGHNLEDIVSGYVMFWIKGQEKFIPVTRNHVVRPFLLTRKKDIIKYAQDNCLQWYESPGNSTTQYDRNKVNKIILPEINKINPGFDKKIKNLFLEKLRKEGYKV
;
A
#
# COMPACT_ATOMS: atom_id res chain seq x y z
N LYS A 1 -19.95 -18.53 9.18
CA LYS A 1 -20.07 -17.10 9.34
C LYS A 1 -18.70 -16.43 9.32
N ASP A 2 -18.56 -15.41 8.50
CA ASP A 2 -17.27 -14.80 8.29
C ASP A 2 -16.91 -13.83 9.42
N ILE A 3 -15.68 -13.99 9.93
CA ILE A 3 -15.12 -13.07 10.91
C ILE A 3 -14.30 -12.04 10.13
N PRO A 4 -14.49 -10.73 10.38
CA PRO A 4 -13.67 -9.73 9.71
C PRO A 4 -12.19 -9.91 10.03
N VAL A 5 -11.35 -9.81 8.99
CA VAL A 5 -9.89 -9.88 9.13
C VAL A 5 -9.32 -8.51 8.80
N LEU A 6 -8.58 -7.94 9.73
CA LEU A 6 -7.89 -6.67 9.49
C LEU A 6 -6.48 -6.95 9.02
N THR A 7 -6.05 -6.23 7.98
CA THR A 7 -4.68 -6.36 7.47
C THR A 7 -3.93 -5.05 7.63
N GLY A 8 -2.60 -5.14 7.67
CA GLY A 8 -1.74 -3.98 7.82
C GLY A 8 -1.31 -3.32 6.51
N HIS A 9 -2.03 -3.57 5.42
CA HIS A 9 -1.73 -2.92 4.15
C HIS A 9 -1.77 -1.41 4.32
N ASN A 10 -0.75 -0.72 3.81
CA ASN A 10 -0.58 0.72 4.00
C ASN A 10 -0.49 1.45 2.67
N LEU A 11 -0.17 2.76 2.71
CA LEU A 11 -0.12 3.57 1.51
C LEU A 11 0.92 3.08 0.51
N GLU A 12 2.07 2.60 0.99
CA GLU A 12 3.09 2.03 0.10
C GLU A 12 2.54 0.84 -0.66
N ASP A 13 1.66 0.06 -0.05
CA ASP A 13 1.01 -1.07 -0.74
C ASP A 13 0.04 -0.60 -1.82
N ILE A 14 -0.65 0.53 -1.60
CA ILE A 14 -1.51 1.13 -2.63
C ILE A 14 -0.67 1.54 -3.83
N VAL A 15 0.45 2.21 -3.60
CA VAL A 15 1.31 2.67 -4.67
C VAL A 15 1.93 1.50 -5.43
N SER A 16 2.53 0.55 -4.72
CA SER A 16 3.15 -0.61 -5.36
C SER A 16 2.12 -1.49 -6.06
N GLY A 17 0.95 -1.64 -5.46
CA GLY A 17 -0.13 -2.42 -6.07
C GLY A 17 -0.63 -1.80 -7.36
N TYR A 18 -0.80 -0.48 -7.37
CA TYR A 18 -1.22 0.23 -8.58
C TYR A 18 -0.20 0.04 -9.71
N VAL A 19 1.09 0.21 -9.40
CA VAL A 19 2.16 0.03 -10.38
C VAL A 19 2.19 -1.41 -10.89
N MET A 20 2.04 -2.39 -10.00
CA MET A 20 1.99 -3.80 -10.38
C MET A 20 0.85 -4.08 -11.36
N PHE A 21 -0.37 -3.60 -11.04
CA PHE A 21 -1.51 -3.81 -11.91
C PHE A 21 -1.31 -3.12 -13.26
N TRP A 22 -0.76 -1.90 -13.23
CA TRP A 22 -0.53 -1.13 -14.44
C TRP A 22 0.47 -1.82 -15.37
N ILE A 23 1.56 -2.35 -14.81
CA ILE A 23 2.54 -3.12 -15.58
C ILE A 23 1.87 -4.31 -16.25
N LYS A 24 0.89 -4.92 -15.59
CA LYS A 24 0.16 -6.07 -16.13
C LYS A 24 -1.02 -5.68 -17.00
N GLY A 25 -1.14 -4.41 -17.36
CA GLY A 25 -2.17 -3.93 -18.27
C GLY A 25 -3.49 -3.56 -17.63
N GLN A 26 -3.51 -3.33 -16.31
CA GLN A 26 -4.74 -2.99 -15.59
C GLN A 26 -4.56 -1.70 -14.81
N GLU A 27 -5.58 -0.84 -14.81
CA GLU A 27 -5.60 0.37 -13.99
C GLU A 27 -6.56 0.15 -12.83
N LYS A 28 -6.05 -0.36 -11.71
CA LYS A 28 -6.90 -0.57 -10.53
C LYS A 28 -6.08 -0.48 -9.26
N PHE A 29 -6.79 -0.29 -8.15
CA PHE A 29 -6.21 -0.23 -6.81
C PHE A 29 -6.61 -1.46 -6.02
N ILE A 30 -5.82 -1.76 -4.96
CA ILE A 30 -6.21 -2.73 -3.96
C ILE A 30 -7.52 -2.25 -3.32
N PRO A 31 -8.56 -3.09 -3.22
CA PRO A 31 -9.82 -2.65 -2.60
C PRO A 31 -9.66 -2.45 -1.09
N VAL A 32 -10.44 -1.50 -0.55
CA VAL A 32 -10.47 -1.27 0.91
C VAL A 32 -10.98 -2.51 1.63
N THR A 33 -12.03 -3.12 1.08
CA THR A 33 -12.58 -4.37 1.61
C THR A 33 -12.73 -5.38 0.49
N ARG A 34 -12.52 -6.64 0.81
CA ARG A 34 -12.76 -7.73 -0.13
C ARG A 34 -13.18 -8.94 0.68
N ASN A 35 -14.42 -9.41 0.46
CA ASN A 35 -15.02 -10.47 1.25
C ASN A 35 -15.02 -10.05 2.72
N HIS A 36 -14.35 -10.80 3.59
CA HIS A 36 -14.25 -10.48 5.02
C HIS A 36 -12.94 -9.77 5.40
N VAL A 37 -12.11 -9.39 4.40
CA VAL A 37 -10.85 -8.71 4.64
C VAL A 37 -11.06 -7.20 4.60
N VAL A 38 -10.57 -6.50 5.62
CA VAL A 38 -10.64 -5.05 5.72
C VAL A 38 -9.23 -4.48 5.82
N ARG A 39 -8.96 -3.40 5.10
CA ARG A 39 -7.65 -2.76 5.04
C ARG A 39 -7.74 -1.33 5.58
N PRO A 40 -7.65 -1.13 6.91
CA PRO A 40 -7.90 0.19 7.50
C PRO A 40 -6.77 1.20 7.32
N PHE A 41 -5.54 0.76 6.99
CA PHE A 41 -4.36 1.64 6.97
C PHE A 41 -3.93 2.07 5.57
N LEU A 42 -4.79 1.95 4.56
CA LEU A 42 -4.40 2.21 3.17
C LEU A 42 -3.94 3.65 2.90
N LEU A 43 -4.33 4.60 3.73
CA LEU A 43 -3.90 5.99 3.59
C LEU A 43 -2.76 6.37 4.53
N THR A 44 -2.24 5.42 5.29
CA THR A 44 -1.21 5.66 6.30
C THR A 44 0.15 5.21 5.77
N ARG A 45 1.17 6.06 5.93
CA ARG A 45 2.52 5.73 5.54
C ARG A 45 3.11 4.68 6.49
N LYS A 46 3.90 3.75 5.93
CA LYS A 46 4.58 2.73 6.73
C LYS A 46 5.43 3.36 7.83
N LYS A 47 6.13 4.46 7.54
CA LYS A 47 6.98 5.14 8.53
C LYS A 47 6.19 5.63 9.73
N ASP A 48 4.94 6.05 9.52
CA ASP A 48 4.09 6.54 10.60
C ASP A 48 3.59 5.38 11.47
N ILE A 49 3.31 4.24 10.86
CA ILE A 49 2.94 3.03 11.58
C ILE A 49 4.10 2.57 12.46
N ILE A 50 5.32 2.55 11.91
CA ILE A 50 6.51 2.15 12.64
C ILE A 50 6.77 3.11 13.80
N LYS A 51 6.64 4.42 13.56
CA LYS A 51 6.83 5.42 14.61
C LYS A 51 5.84 5.20 15.75
N TYR A 52 4.58 4.96 15.42
CA TYR A 52 3.57 4.67 16.44
C TYR A 52 3.97 3.45 17.27
N ALA A 53 4.42 2.39 16.60
CA ALA A 53 4.83 1.18 17.29
C ALA A 53 6.02 1.44 18.20
N GLN A 54 7.01 2.21 17.75
CA GLN A 54 8.18 2.57 18.56
C GLN A 54 7.78 3.43 19.77
N ASP A 55 6.94 4.45 19.55
CA ASP A 55 6.51 5.36 20.61
C ASP A 55 5.70 4.63 21.69
N ASN A 56 5.05 3.52 21.34
CA ASN A 56 4.22 2.75 22.26
C ASN A 56 4.88 1.44 22.69
N CYS A 57 6.17 1.28 22.40
CA CYS A 57 6.96 0.10 22.78
C CYS A 57 6.35 -1.22 22.28
N LEU A 58 5.73 -1.19 21.11
CA LEU A 58 5.16 -2.38 20.49
C LEU A 58 6.23 -3.13 19.71
N GLN A 59 6.10 -4.45 19.65
CA GLN A 59 6.99 -5.29 18.86
C GLN A 59 6.34 -5.59 17.52
N TRP A 60 7.16 -5.71 16.47
CA TRP A 60 6.69 -6.15 15.17
C TRP A 60 7.75 -7.01 14.50
N TYR A 61 7.33 -7.73 13.47
CA TYR A 61 8.21 -8.61 12.70
C TYR A 61 8.17 -8.23 11.24
N GLU A 62 9.34 -8.29 10.59
CA GLU A 62 9.44 -8.16 9.15
C GLU A 62 9.29 -9.54 8.52
N SER A 63 8.53 -9.61 7.43
CA SER A 63 8.40 -10.85 6.68
C SER A 63 9.74 -11.21 6.03
N PRO A 64 10.19 -12.48 6.11
CA PRO A 64 11.44 -12.87 5.45
C PRO A 64 11.48 -12.55 3.95
N GLY A 65 10.33 -12.59 3.27
CA GLY A 65 10.25 -12.26 1.85
C GLY A 65 10.54 -10.80 1.53
N ASN A 66 10.48 -9.90 2.51
CA ASN A 66 10.71 -8.47 2.28
C ASN A 66 12.16 -8.15 1.91
N SER A 67 13.09 -9.03 2.20
CA SER A 67 14.52 -8.78 1.93
C SER A 67 14.98 -9.28 0.57
N THR A 68 14.12 -9.92 -0.20
CA THR A 68 14.47 -10.50 -1.50
C THR A 68 13.80 -9.76 -2.65
N THR A 69 14.37 -9.87 -3.86
CA THR A 69 13.73 -9.39 -5.09
C THR A 69 13.20 -10.55 -5.94
N GLN A 70 13.09 -11.74 -5.35
CA GLN A 70 12.56 -12.91 -6.03
C GLN A 70 11.15 -12.72 -6.52
N TYR A 71 10.31 -12.03 -5.77
CA TYR A 71 8.90 -11.79 -6.11
C TYR A 71 8.73 -10.48 -6.86
N ASP A 72 7.80 -10.44 -7.80
CA ASP A 72 7.54 -9.24 -8.61
C ASP A 72 7.23 -8.02 -7.74
N ARG A 73 6.47 -8.19 -6.68
CA ARG A 73 6.13 -7.10 -5.79
C ARG A 73 7.36 -6.50 -5.13
N ASN A 74 8.32 -7.36 -4.76
CA ASN A 74 9.56 -6.88 -4.17
C ASN A 74 10.41 -6.14 -5.19
N LYS A 75 10.38 -6.56 -6.47
CA LYS A 75 11.05 -5.82 -7.53
C LYS A 75 10.46 -4.42 -7.68
N VAL A 76 9.13 -4.32 -7.65
CA VAL A 76 8.46 -3.01 -7.72
C VAL A 76 8.91 -2.14 -6.55
N ASN A 77 8.88 -2.67 -5.32
CA ASN A 77 9.18 -1.89 -4.13
C ASN A 77 10.66 -1.51 -4.03
N LYS A 78 11.57 -2.39 -4.42
CA LYS A 78 13.00 -2.20 -4.16
C LYS A 78 13.77 -1.66 -5.34
N ILE A 79 13.25 -1.81 -6.55
CA ILE A 79 13.96 -1.42 -7.77
C ILE A 79 13.16 -0.37 -8.54
N ILE A 80 11.92 -0.68 -8.89
CA ILE A 80 11.15 0.16 -9.81
C ILE A 80 10.70 1.46 -9.15
N LEU A 81 10.05 1.38 -7.99
CA LEU A 81 9.57 2.59 -7.31
C LEU A 81 10.67 3.55 -6.90
N PRO A 82 11.82 3.09 -6.37
CA PRO A 82 12.92 4.01 -6.11
C PRO A 82 13.38 4.76 -7.35
N GLU A 83 13.42 4.11 -8.51
CA GLU A 83 13.80 4.77 -9.76
C GLU A 83 12.74 5.77 -10.22
N ILE A 84 11.47 5.41 -10.09
CA ILE A 84 10.38 6.34 -10.42
C ILE A 84 10.46 7.58 -9.52
N ASN A 85 10.71 7.40 -8.23
CA ASN A 85 10.78 8.50 -7.29
C ASN A 85 11.99 9.41 -7.51
N LYS A 86 13.05 8.92 -8.14
CA LYS A 86 14.17 9.76 -8.55
C LYS A 86 13.76 10.73 -9.66
N ILE A 87 12.90 10.27 -10.55
CA ILE A 87 12.40 11.09 -11.66
C ILE A 87 11.30 12.04 -11.17
N ASN A 88 10.40 11.51 -10.34
CA ASN A 88 9.25 12.27 -9.85
C ASN A 88 9.06 12.00 -8.34
N PRO A 89 9.66 12.83 -7.47
CA PRO A 89 9.50 12.65 -6.01
C PRO A 89 8.06 12.75 -5.53
N GLY A 90 7.17 13.35 -6.33
CA GLY A 90 5.75 13.47 -5.99
C GLY A 90 4.88 12.31 -6.48
N PHE A 91 5.48 11.25 -6.99
CA PHE A 91 4.73 10.14 -7.58
C PHE A 91 3.77 9.50 -6.58
N ASP A 92 4.24 9.22 -5.37
CA ASP A 92 3.40 8.59 -4.35
C ASP A 92 2.19 9.45 -4.02
N LYS A 93 2.40 10.76 -3.92
CA LYS A 93 1.32 11.70 -3.63
C LYS A 93 0.29 11.71 -4.77
N LYS A 94 0.76 11.64 -6.00
CA LYS A 94 -0.14 11.59 -7.16
C LYS A 94 -1.02 10.34 -7.11
N ILE A 95 -0.42 9.19 -6.83
CA ILE A 95 -1.17 7.94 -6.74
C ILE A 95 -2.16 7.99 -5.57
N LYS A 96 -1.75 8.55 -4.43
CA LYS A 96 -2.65 8.73 -3.29
C LYS A 96 -3.86 9.58 -3.68
N ASN A 97 -3.65 10.67 -4.41
CA ASN A 97 -4.75 11.55 -4.82
C ASN A 97 -5.70 10.84 -5.79
N LEU A 98 -5.18 10.04 -6.70
CA LEU A 98 -6.01 9.22 -7.59
C LEU A 98 -6.85 8.23 -6.79
N PHE A 99 -6.26 7.61 -5.79
CA PHE A 99 -6.96 6.68 -4.92
C PHE A 99 -8.07 7.38 -4.13
N LEU A 100 -7.78 8.58 -3.61
CA LEU A 100 -8.77 9.38 -2.88
C LEU A 100 -9.96 9.73 -3.78
N GLU A 101 -9.71 10.11 -5.02
CA GLU A 101 -10.79 10.39 -5.96
C GLU A 101 -11.67 9.16 -6.18
N LYS A 102 -11.05 8.00 -6.34
CA LYS A 102 -11.77 6.75 -6.51
C LYS A 102 -12.65 6.47 -5.29
N LEU A 103 -12.10 6.64 -4.09
CA LEU A 103 -12.87 6.41 -2.86
C LEU A 103 -14.07 7.35 -2.76
N ARG A 104 -13.89 8.62 -3.11
CA ARG A 104 -15.01 9.58 -3.08
C ARG A 104 -16.11 9.17 -4.05
N LYS A 105 -15.74 8.72 -5.24
CA LYS A 105 -16.71 8.24 -6.23
C LYS A 105 -17.47 7.01 -5.75
N GLU A 106 -16.84 6.20 -4.89
CA GLU A 106 -17.47 5.01 -4.30
C GLU A 106 -18.26 5.31 -3.03
N GLY A 107 -18.31 6.58 -2.61
CA GLY A 107 -19.10 6.98 -1.47
C GLY A 107 -18.36 7.07 -0.14
N TYR A 108 -17.05 6.82 -0.12
CA TYR A 108 -16.28 6.99 1.10
C TYR A 108 -16.07 8.46 1.41
N LYS A 109 -16.10 8.79 2.69
CA LYS A 109 -15.79 10.14 3.16
C LYS A 109 -14.31 10.21 3.49
N VAL A 110 -13.56 10.89 2.67
CA VAL A 110 -12.11 11.04 2.86
C VAL A 110 -11.66 12.48 2.61
#